data_6cb1328fdcf1855148d623fadc472c37
#
_entry.id   6cb1328fdcf1855148d623fadc472c37
#
_cell.length_a   1.000
_cell.length_b   1.000
_cell.length_c   1.000
_cell.angle_alpha   90.00
_cell.angle_beta   90.00
_cell.angle_gamma   90.00
#
_symmetry.space_group_name_H-M   'P 1'
#
loop_
_entity.id
_entity.type
_entity.pdbx_description
1 polymer ?
#
loop_
_entity_poly.entity_id
_entity_poly.type
_entity_poly.pdbx_seq_one_letter_code
_entity_poly.pdbx_strand_id
1 'polypeptide(L)'
;HVNDQFGNPVAHQPVTFSAEPSSQMIISQNTVSTNTQGVAEVTMTPERNGSYMVKASLPNGASLEKQLEAIDEKLTLTASSPLIGVYAPTGATLTATLTSANGTPVEGQVINFSVTPEGATLSGGKVRTNSSGQAPVVLTSNKVGTYTVTASFHNGVTIQTQTTVKVTGNSSTAHVASF
;
A
#
# COMPACT_ATOMS: atom_id res chain seq x y z
N HIS A 1 -5.84 -25.02 11.52
CA HIS A 1 -6.40 -26.37 11.60
C HIS A 1 -5.32 -27.39 11.79
N VAL A 2 -5.56 -28.36 12.67
CA VAL A 2 -4.70 -29.53 12.90
C VAL A 2 -5.47 -30.78 12.48
N ASN A 3 -4.91 -31.50 11.53
CA ASN A 3 -5.48 -32.74 11.02
C ASN A 3 -4.47 -33.89 11.15
N ASP A 4 -4.97 -35.12 11.23
CA ASP A 4 -4.16 -36.32 11.13
C ASP A 4 -3.75 -36.60 9.65
N GLN A 5 -2.96 -37.66 9.42
CA GLN A 5 -2.51 -38.04 8.07
C GLN A 5 -3.64 -38.44 7.11
N PHE A 6 -4.86 -38.68 7.62
CA PHE A 6 -6.05 -39.04 6.83
C PHE A 6 -6.97 -37.84 6.59
N GLY A 7 -6.61 -36.64 7.13
CA GLY A 7 -7.39 -35.42 6.98
C GLY A 7 -8.45 -35.22 8.06
N ASN A 8 -8.53 -36.07 9.10
CA ASN A 8 -9.49 -35.90 10.19
C ASN A 8 -9.03 -34.81 11.17
N PRO A 9 -9.93 -33.98 11.72
CA PRO A 9 -9.59 -32.97 12.70
C PRO A 9 -9.10 -33.61 14.02
N VAL A 10 -8.01 -33.08 14.58
CA VAL A 10 -7.45 -33.51 15.85
C VAL A 10 -7.83 -32.52 16.95
N ALA A 11 -8.65 -32.93 17.89
CA ALA A 11 -9.09 -32.15 19.03
C ALA A 11 -8.08 -32.18 20.19
N HIS A 12 -8.13 -31.16 21.05
CA HIS A 12 -7.34 -31.03 22.27
C HIS A 12 -5.82 -31.05 22.05
N GLN A 13 -5.36 -30.79 20.83
CA GLN A 13 -3.94 -30.71 20.49
C GLN A 13 -3.43 -29.32 20.84
N PRO A 14 -2.41 -29.16 21.70
CA PRO A 14 -1.82 -27.86 21.98
C PRO A 14 -1.06 -27.35 20.75
N VAL A 15 -1.35 -26.10 20.38
CA VAL A 15 -0.67 -25.36 19.30
C VAL A 15 0.02 -24.17 19.91
N THR A 16 1.34 -24.05 19.71
CA THR A 16 2.12 -22.88 20.15
C THR A 16 2.28 -21.91 19.00
N PHE A 17 1.93 -20.65 19.27
CA PHE A 17 2.05 -19.54 18.31
C PHE A 17 3.20 -18.62 18.70
N SER A 18 3.96 -18.19 17.73
CA SER A 18 5.02 -17.18 17.87
C SER A 18 5.06 -16.25 16.66
N ALA A 19 5.71 -15.12 16.81
CA ALA A 19 5.95 -14.15 15.71
C ALA A 19 7.37 -13.61 15.83
N GLU A 20 7.98 -13.30 14.68
CA GLU A 20 9.25 -12.60 14.59
C GLU A 20 9.08 -11.32 13.75
N PRO A 21 9.53 -10.15 14.23
CA PRO A 21 10.16 -9.89 15.54
C PRO A 21 9.15 -9.95 16.71
N SER A 22 9.44 -10.77 17.72
CA SER A 22 8.52 -11.03 18.85
C SER A 22 8.24 -9.79 19.72
N SER A 23 9.21 -8.87 19.80
CA SER A 23 9.09 -7.63 20.60
C SER A 23 8.13 -6.59 20.01
N GLN A 24 7.53 -6.85 18.85
CA GLN A 24 6.64 -5.93 18.13
C GLN A 24 5.28 -6.56 17.80
N MET A 25 4.97 -7.72 18.40
CA MET A 25 3.71 -8.44 18.18
C MET A 25 3.12 -8.89 19.50
N ILE A 26 1.91 -8.44 19.80
CA ILE A 26 1.14 -8.93 20.95
C ILE A 26 0.35 -10.14 20.47
N ILE A 27 0.54 -11.29 21.14
CA ILE A 27 -0.23 -12.52 20.92
C ILE A 27 -1.14 -12.73 22.13
N SER A 28 -2.45 -12.90 21.90
CA SER A 28 -3.44 -13.03 22.99
C SER A 28 -3.16 -14.21 23.92
N GLN A 29 -2.69 -15.33 23.36
CA GLN A 29 -2.22 -16.52 24.07
C GLN A 29 -1.16 -17.24 23.23
N ASN A 30 -0.03 -17.59 23.84
CA ASN A 30 1.04 -18.27 23.10
C ASN A 30 0.73 -19.75 22.82
N THR A 31 -0.13 -20.39 23.62
CA THR A 31 -0.52 -21.78 23.41
C THR A 31 -2.02 -21.95 23.62
N VAL A 32 -2.69 -22.53 22.62
CA VAL A 32 -4.12 -22.81 22.62
C VAL A 32 -4.36 -24.24 22.15
N SER A 33 -5.24 -24.98 22.83
CA SER A 33 -5.64 -26.31 22.39
C SER A 33 -6.70 -26.24 21.30
N THR A 34 -6.63 -27.14 20.32
CA THR A 34 -7.63 -27.26 19.27
C THR A 34 -8.99 -27.68 19.85
N ASN A 35 -10.05 -27.14 19.27
CA ASN A 35 -11.43 -27.59 19.53
C ASN A 35 -11.74 -28.92 18.81
N THR A 36 -12.99 -29.40 18.88
CA THR A 36 -13.43 -30.65 18.25
C THR A 36 -13.35 -30.63 16.71
N GLN A 37 -13.22 -29.46 16.11
CA GLN A 37 -13.02 -29.27 14.67
C GLN A 37 -11.53 -29.12 14.28
N GLY A 38 -10.60 -29.39 15.23
CA GLY A 38 -9.18 -29.26 15.00
C GLY A 38 -8.67 -27.81 14.89
N VAL A 39 -9.44 -26.83 15.36
CA VAL A 39 -9.12 -25.41 15.23
C VAL A 39 -8.53 -24.85 16.53
N ALA A 40 -7.38 -24.16 16.45
CA ALA A 40 -6.84 -23.30 17.47
C ALA A 40 -6.76 -21.88 16.93
N GLU A 41 -7.24 -20.89 17.70
CA GLU A 41 -7.30 -19.49 17.28
C GLU A 41 -6.63 -18.58 18.30
N VAL A 42 -5.86 -17.61 17.81
CA VAL A 42 -5.27 -16.53 18.60
C VAL A 42 -5.44 -15.21 17.87
N THR A 43 -5.52 -14.11 18.62
CA THR A 43 -5.44 -12.76 18.07
C THR A 43 -4.00 -12.29 18.14
N MET A 44 -3.50 -11.77 17.02
CA MET A 44 -2.18 -11.16 16.91
C MET A 44 -2.33 -9.69 16.57
N THR A 45 -1.75 -8.81 17.40
CA THR A 45 -1.81 -7.36 17.23
C THR A 45 -0.39 -6.84 17.04
N PRO A 46 -0.02 -6.38 15.84
CA PRO A 46 1.28 -5.75 15.62
C PRO A 46 1.30 -4.37 16.28
N GLU A 47 2.44 -4.02 16.88
CA GLU A 47 2.65 -2.72 17.51
C GLU A 47 3.28 -1.70 16.54
N ARG A 48 3.76 -2.15 15.39
CA ARG A 48 4.38 -1.31 14.35
C ARG A 48 4.08 -1.87 12.96
N ASN A 49 4.20 -0.99 11.97
CA ASN A 49 4.24 -1.43 10.58
C ASN A 49 5.47 -2.31 10.33
N GLY A 50 5.30 -3.30 9.48
CA GLY A 50 6.39 -4.20 9.14
C GLY A 50 5.92 -5.56 8.67
N SER A 51 6.89 -6.38 8.34
CA SER A 51 6.68 -7.77 7.96
C SER A 51 6.98 -8.66 9.17
N TYR A 52 6.06 -9.56 9.45
CA TYR A 52 6.12 -10.49 10.57
C TYR A 52 6.07 -11.93 10.07
N MET A 53 7.00 -12.76 10.51
CA MET A 53 6.91 -14.21 10.30
C MET A 53 6.15 -14.83 11.47
N VAL A 54 4.96 -15.34 11.20
CA VAL A 54 4.11 -16.00 12.19
C VAL A 54 4.28 -17.49 12.06
N LYS A 55 4.46 -18.17 13.19
CA LYS A 55 4.64 -19.62 13.28
C LYS A 55 3.62 -20.26 14.22
N ALA A 56 3.00 -21.33 13.76
CA ALA A 56 2.22 -22.26 14.58
C ALA A 56 2.96 -23.60 14.64
N SER A 57 3.17 -24.16 15.82
CA SER A 57 3.92 -25.40 16.02
C SER A 57 3.22 -26.37 16.96
N LEU A 58 3.41 -27.64 16.69
CA LEU A 58 2.90 -28.76 17.50
C LEU A 58 4.04 -29.36 18.34
N PRO A 59 3.75 -30.06 19.46
CA PRO A 59 4.75 -30.73 20.31
C PRO A 59 5.56 -31.79 19.57
N ASN A 60 5.03 -32.37 18.52
CA ASN A 60 5.73 -33.38 17.70
C ASN A 60 6.74 -32.78 16.71
N GLY A 61 6.94 -31.43 16.73
CA GLY A 61 7.85 -30.69 15.86
C GLY A 61 7.25 -30.22 14.52
N ALA A 62 6.04 -30.64 14.17
CA ALA A 62 5.37 -30.10 12.98
C ALA A 62 5.07 -28.60 13.16
N SER A 63 5.32 -27.81 12.14
CA SER A 63 5.06 -26.37 12.18
C SER A 63 4.66 -25.82 10.82
N LEU A 64 3.94 -24.68 10.84
CA LEU A 64 3.58 -23.89 9.69
C LEU A 64 4.00 -22.44 9.95
N GLU A 65 4.62 -21.83 8.94
CA GLU A 65 5.02 -20.43 8.98
C GLU A 65 4.27 -19.64 7.90
N LYS A 66 3.91 -18.40 8.24
CA LYS A 66 3.26 -17.47 7.30
C LYS A 66 3.77 -16.06 7.55
N GLN A 67 4.13 -15.37 6.46
CA GLN A 67 4.43 -13.96 6.51
C GLN A 67 3.13 -13.14 6.57
N LEU A 68 3.07 -12.19 7.50
CA LEU A 68 2.03 -11.18 7.63
C LEU A 68 2.64 -9.80 7.48
N GLU A 69 1.92 -8.90 6.83
CA GLU A 69 2.30 -7.50 6.73
C GLU A 69 1.32 -6.64 7.52
N ALA A 70 1.85 -5.82 8.42
CA ALA A 70 1.09 -4.84 9.17
C ALA A 70 1.29 -3.45 8.58
N ILE A 71 0.20 -2.82 8.18
CA ILE A 71 0.19 -1.49 7.58
C ILE A 71 -0.88 -0.67 8.31
N ASP A 72 -0.46 0.45 8.91
CA ASP A 72 -1.37 1.39 9.59
C ASP A 72 -1.70 2.61 8.72
N GLU A 73 -1.01 2.80 7.57
CA GLU A 73 -1.25 3.94 6.71
C GLU A 73 -2.00 3.56 5.44
N LYS A 74 -2.77 4.55 4.96
CA LYS A 74 -3.47 4.53 3.67
C LYS A 74 -2.95 5.65 2.79
N LEU A 75 -2.54 5.33 1.57
CA LEU A 75 -2.13 6.28 0.55
C LEU A 75 -3.17 6.35 -0.56
N THR A 76 -3.61 7.55 -0.89
CA THR A 76 -4.48 7.82 -2.05
C THR A 76 -3.82 8.82 -2.99
N LEU A 77 -4.16 8.79 -4.27
CA LEU A 77 -3.67 9.72 -5.28
C LEU A 77 -4.84 10.19 -6.15
N THR A 78 -5.03 11.51 -6.22
CA THR A 78 -6.07 12.15 -7.03
C THR A 78 -5.45 13.14 -7.99
N ALA A 79 -6.06 13.31 -9.17
CA ALA A 79 -5.69 14.32 -10.14
C ALA A 79 -6.78 15.40 -10.19
N SER A 80 -6.38 16.69 -10.24
CA SER A 80 -7.30 17.82 -10.41
C SER A 80 -8.06 17.77 -11.73
N SER A 81 -7.43 17.19 -12.77
CA SER A 81 -8.04 16.88 -14.05
C SER A 81 -7.46 15.60 -14.63
N PRO A 82 -8.30 14.66 -15.09
CA PRO A 82 -7.85 13.49 -15.81
C PRO A 82 -7.44 13.77 -17.26
N LEU A 83 -7.69 14.99 -17.75
CA LEU A 83 -7.45 15.43 -19.11
C LEU A 83 -6.81 16.82 -19.13
N ILE A 84 -5.67 16.96 -19.81
CA ILE A 84 -5.00 18.24 -20.05
C ILE A 84 -4.57 18.37 -21.51
N GLY A 85 -4.33 19.60 -21.96
CA GLY A 85 -3.72 19.88 -23.27
C GLY A 85 -2.19 19.79 -23.20
N VAL A 86 -1.54 19.47 -24.31
CA VAL A 86 -0.08 19.66 -24.43
C VAL A 86 0.28 21.12 -24.20
N TYR A 87 1.41 21.36 -23.55
CA TYR A 87 1.87 22.71 -23.15
C TYR A 87 0.87 23.47 -22.27
N ALA A 88 -0.04 22.78 -21.59
CA ALA A 88 -0.95 23.45 -20.65
C ALA A 88 -0.13 24.14 -19.53
N PRO A 89 -0.26 25.47 -19.35
CA PRO A 89 0.60 26.22 -18.44
C PRO A 89 0.44 25.83 -16.97
N THR A 90 -0.72 25.33 -16.60
CA THR A 90 -1.04 24.93 -15.22
C THR A 90 -0.86 23.41 -14.99
N GLY A 91 -0.83 22.60 -16.07
CA GLY A 91 -0.76 21.14 -15.97
C GLY A 91 -1.92 20.51 -15.20
N ALA A 92 -1.73 19.27 -14.75
CA ALA A 92 -2.62 18.58 -13.80
C ALA A 92 -1.96 18.52 -12.44
N THR A 93 -2.59 19.04 -11.41
CA THR A 93 -2.14 18.84 -10.03
C THR A 93 -2.57 17.45 -9.56
N LEU A 94 -1.60 16.66 -9.14
CA LEU A 94 -1.84 15.38 -8.49
C LEU A 94 -1.55 15.53 -6.99
N THR A 95 -2.49 15.12 -6.17
CA THR A 95 -2.33 15.17 -4.72
C THR A 95 -2.33 13.77 -4.15
N ALA A 96 -1.19 13.35 -3.62
CA ALA A 96 -1.12 12.17 -2.76
C ALA A 96 -1.56 12.56 -1.36
N THR A 97 -2.41 11.75 -0.74
CA THR A 97 -2.85 11.96 0.65
C THR A 97 -2.53 10.71 1.46
N LEU A 98 -1.76 10.91 2.53
CA LEU A 98 -1.38 9.88 3.48
C LEU A 98 -2.17 10.08 4.78
N THR A 99 -2.89 9.04 5.18
CA THR A 99 -3.63 9.00 6.45
C THR A 99 -3.28 7.71 7.20
N SER A 100 -3.42 7.72 8.52
CA SER A 100 -3.44 6.49 9.31
C SER A 100 -4.73 5.70 9.05
N ALA A 101 -4.82 4.47 9.56
CA ALA A 101 -5.99 3.59 9.40
C ALA A 101 -7.30 4.23 9.90
N ASN A 102 -7.23 5.08 10.92
CA ASN A 102 -8.38 5.82 11.47
C ASN A 102 -8.73 7.11 10.71
N GLY A 103 -8.00 7.41 9.61
CA GLY A 103 -8.23 8.59 8.77
C GLY A 103 -7.52 9.86 9.21
N THR A 104 -6.70 9.82 10.28
CA THR A 104 -5.92 11.00 10.71
C THR A 104 -4.81 11.32 9.68
N PRO A 105 -4.65 12.59 9.25
CA PRO A 105 -3.57 12.98 8.36
C PRO A 105 -2.19 12.71 8.94
N VAL A 106 -1.27 12.21 8.12
CA VAL A 106 0.12 11.93 8.52
C VAL A 106 1.05 12.97 7.88
N GLU A 107 1.61 13.87 8.70
CA GLU A 107 2.47 14.99 8.29
C GLU A 107 3.95 14.57 8.22
N GLY A 108 4.71 15.28 7.38
CA GLY A 108 6.19 15.22 7.34
C GLY A 108 6.78 14.01 6.64
N GLN A 109 5.95 13.11 6.11
CA GLN A 109 6.39 11.88 5.44
C GLN A 109 6.76 12.14 3.97
N VAL A 110 7.74 11.42 3.46
CA VAL A 110 8.20 11.55 2.07
C VAL A 110 7.40 10.62 1.17
N ILE A 111 6.66 11.20 0.23
CA ILE A 111 6.03 10.46 -0.86
C ILE A 111 6.93 10.52 -2.09
N ASN A 112 7.19 9.36 -2.70
CA ASN A 112 7.93 9.26 -3.96
C ASN A 112 6.93 9.20 -5.12
N PHE A 113 7.22 9.98 -6.18
CA PHE A 113 6.40 10.02 -7.38
C PHE A 113 7.21 9.58 -8.60
N SER A 114 6.56 8.84 -9.48
CA SER A 114 7.07 8.49 -10.80
C SER A 114 5.96 8.59 -11.84
N VAL A 115 6.34 8.75 -13.10
CA VAL A 115 5.42 8.82 -14.24
C VAL A 115 5.90 7.92 -15.37
N THR A 116 4.97 7.22 -16.00
CA THR A 116 5.20 6.36 -17.17
C THR A 116 4.07 6.51 -18.18
N PRO A 117 4.34 6.35 -19.50
CA PRO A 117 5.65 6.28 -20.15
C PRO A 117 6.42 7.62 -20.09
N GLU A 118 7.63 7.65 -20.60
CA GLU A 118 8.40 8.90 -20.75
C GLU A 118 7.69 9.91 -21.68
N GLY A 119 7.85 11.20 -21.39
CA GLY A 119 7.25 12.29 -22.17
C GLY A 119 6.39 13.25 -21.36
N ALA A 120 6.15 12.94 -20.08
CA ALA A 120 5.60 13.88 -19.12
C ALA A 120 6.63 14.16 -18.01
N THR A 121 6.48 15.33 -17.38
CA THR A 121 7.33 15.79 -16.29
C THR A 121 6.50 16.04 -15.06
N LEU A 122 7.02 15.64 -13.90
CA LEU A 122 6.48 15.98 -12.58
C LEU A 122 7.29 17.13 -11.97
N SER A 123 6.63 18.07 -11.30
CA SER A 123 7.28 19.17 -10.58
C SER A 123 8.18 18.71 -9.43
N GLY A 124 8.04 17.46 -8.97
CA GLY A 124 8.88 16.85 -7.95
C GLY A 124 8.75 15.33 -7.94
N GLY A 125 9.86 14.63 -7.75
CA GLY A 125 9.88 13.17 -7.58
C GLY A 125 9.78 12.72 -6.12
N LYS A 126 10.00 13.64 -5.15
CA LYS A 126 9.89 13.41 -3.71
C LYS A 126 9.29 14.64 -3.06
N VAL A 127 8.18 14.47 -2.36
CA VAL A 127 7.46 15.58 -1.70
C VAL A 127 7.05 15.14 -0.30
N ARG A 128 7.23 16.05 0.68
CA ARG A 128 6.77 15.80 2.06
C ARG A 128 5.29 16.13 2.21
N THR A 129 4.59 15.31 2.98
CA THR A 129 3.21 15.60 3.36
C THR A 129 3.14 16.82 4.30
N ASN A 130 2.16 17.68 4.06
CA ASN A 130 1.83 18.83 4.90
C ASN A 130 0.95 18.39 6.10
N SER A 131 0.50 19.35 6.93
CA SER A 131 -0.36 19.11 8.09
C SER A 131 -1.72 18.46 7.77
N SER A 132 -2.15 18.50 6.51
CA SER A 132 -3.33 17.78 6.02
C SER A 132 -2.99 16.41 5.43
N GLY A 133 -1.76 15.92 5.60
CA GLY A 133 -1.28 14.65 5.03
C GLY A 133 -1.09 14.69 3.52
N GLN A 134 -1.06 15.87 2.87
CA GLN A 134 -1.05 16.02 1.43
C GLN A 134 0.34 16.34 0.88
N ALA A 135 0.69 15.69 -0.23
CA ALA A 135 1.90 15.92 -1.02
C ALA A 135 1.48 16.19 -2.48
N PRO A 136 1.39 17.47 -2.90
CA PRO A 136 1.00 17.83 -4.25
C PRO A 136 2.20 17.83 -5.21
N VAL A 137 1.98 17.37 -6.44
CA VAL A 137 2.89 17.53 -7.59
C VAL A 137 2.10 17.96 -8.83
N VAL A 138 2.75 18.60 -9.78
CA VAL A 138 2.13 19.00 -11.05
C VAL A 138 2.72 18.19 -12.18
N LEU A 139 1.84 17.59 -13.00
CA LEU A 139 2.21 16.91 -14.23
C LEU A 139 2.01 17.86 -15.42
N THR A 140 3.04 17.99 -16.23
CA THR A 140 3.00 18.69 -17.53
C THR A 140 3.55 17.78 -18.62
N SER A 141 3.14 18.00 -19.87
CA SER A 141 3.67 17.27 -21.01
C SER A 141 3.62 18.10 -22.28
N ASN A 142 4.63 17.90 -23.14
CA ASN A 142 4.66 18.41 -24.51
C ASN A 142 4.29 17.33 -25.55
N LYS A 143 3.91 16.14 -25.09
CA LYS A 143 3.52 15.02 -25.98
C LYS A 143 2.11 14.53 -25.62
N VAL A 144 1.34 14.24 -26.66
CA VAL A 144 0.04 13.57 -26.53
C VAL A 144 0.25 12.14 -26.03
N GLY A 145 -0.56 11.69 -25.10
CA GLY A 145 -0.47 10.35 -24.55
C GLY A 145 -1.29 10.16 -23.28
N THR A 146 -1.29 8.95 -22.76
CA THR A 146 -1.83 8.61 -21.44
C THR A 146 -0.67 8.29 -20.52
N TYR A 147 -0.60 9.01 -19.43
CA TYR A 147 0.48 8.91 -18.46
C TYR A 147 -0.05 8.36 -17.15
N THR A 148 0.59 7.33 -16.63
CA THR A 148 0.31 6.76 -15.32
C THR A 148 1.27 7.38 -14.32
N VAL A 149 0.74 8.02 -13.28
CA VAL A 149 1.52 8.52 -12.15
C VAL A 149 1.37 7.55 -10.99
N THR A 150 2.48 7.15 -10.43
CA THR A 150 2.55 6.32 -9.23
C THR A 150 3.05 7.16 -8.06
N ALA A 151 2.32 7.13 -6.95
CA ALA A 151 2.77 7.61 -5.66
C ALA A 151 3.09 6.43 -4.75
N SER A 152 4.20 6.47 -4.03
CA SER A 152 4.61 5.43 -3.09
C SER A 152 5.14 6.01 -1.79
N PHE A 153 4.85 5.30 -0.70
CA PHE A 153 5.31 5.59 0.65
C PHE A 153 5.89 4.32 1.28
N HIS A 154 6.97 4.46 2.03
CA HIS A 154 7.62 3.35 2.72
C HIS A 154 7.80 3.65 4.20
N ASN A 155 7.25 2.77 5.04
CA ASN A 155 7.44 2.77 6.49
C ASN A 155 7.41 1.30 6.98
N GLY A 156 8.57 0.61 6.83
CA GLY A 156 8.65 -0.84 7.06
C GLY A 156 8.05 -1.67 5.91
N VAL A 157 6.91 -1.26 5.39
CA VAL A 157 6.24 -1.82 4.19
C VAL A 157 6.07 -0.72 3.14
N THR A 158 6.12 -1.06 1.87
CA THR A 158 5.84 -0.11 0.78
C THR A 158 4.38 -0.20 0.36
N ILE A 159 3.66 0.91 0.50
CA ILE A 159 2.34 1.10 -0.09
C ILE A 159 2.43 2.00 -1.32
N GLN A 160 1.63 1.71 -2.34
CA GLN A 160 1.61 2.50 -3.56
C GLN A 160 0.20 2.61 -4.13
N THR A 161 -0.02 3.69 -4.89
CA THR A 161 -1.26 3.96 -5.60
C THR A 161 -0.96 4.64 -6.93
N GLN A 162 -1.87 4.52 -7.88
CA GLN A 162 -1.69 5.06 -9.22
C GLN A 162 -2.93 5.82 -9.68
N THR A 163 -2.70 6.80 -10.56
CA THR A 163 -3.76 7.46 -11.32
C THR A 163 -3.26 7.76 -12.73
N THR A 164 -4.18 7.99 -13.67
CA THR A 164 -3.84 8.29 -15.06
C THR A 164 -4.26 9.71 -15.43
N VAL A 165 -3.43 10.38 -16.24
CA VAL A 165 -3.74 11.65 -16.87
C VAL A 165 -3.58 11.50 -18.37
N LYS A 166 -4.61 11.85 -19.13
CA LYS A 166 -4.58 11.87 -20.59
C LYS A 166 -4.16 13.27 -21.07
N VAL A 167 -3.18 13.33 -21.93
CA VAL A 167 -2.72 14.56 -22.58
C VAL A 167 -3.15 14.55 -24.03
N THR A 168 -3.86 15.58 -24.46
CA THR A 168 -4.39 15.73 -25.84
C THR A 168 -3.80 16.97 -26.52
N GLY A 169 -4.07 17.14 -27.81
CA GLY A 169 -3.75 18.36 -28.52
C GLY A 169 -4.38 19.59 -27.81
N ASN A 170 -3.67 20.70 -27.84
CA ASN A 170 -4.16 21.95 -27.24
C ASN A 170 -5.16 22.64 -28.20
N SER A 171 -6.43 22.59 -27.86
CA SER A 171 -7.51 23.20 -28.71
C SER A 171 -7.42 24.73 -28.83
N SER A 172 -6.78 25.40 -27.85
CA SER A 172 -6.61 26.85 -27.89
C SER A 172 -5.58 27.31 -28.94
N THR A 173 -4.72 26.40 -29.40
CA THR A 173 -3.71 26.64 -30.46
C THR A 173 -4.02 25.84 -31.72
N ALA A 174 -5.20 25.20 -31.81
CA ALA A 174 -5.60 24.46 -32.99
C ALA A 174 -5.83 25.36 -34.19
N HIS A 175 -5.37 24.95 -35.36
CA HIS A 175 -5.60 25.59 -36.63
C HIS A 175 -5.90 24.55 -37.71
N VAL A 176 -6.57 24.99 -38.77
CA VAL A 176 -6.81 24.12 -39.93
C VAL A 176 -5.52 24.04 -40.73
N ALA A 177 -4.92 22.84 -40.84
CA ALA A 177 -3.63 22.65 -41.49
C ALA A 177 -3.74 22.52 -43.03
N SER A 178 -4.89 22.03 -43.57
CA SER A 178 -5.17 21.85 -44.99
C SER A 178 -6.64 21.61 -45.23
N PHE A 179 -7.09 21.86 -46.45
CA PHE A 179 -8.36 21.42 -47.00
C PHE A 179 -8.11 20.33 -48.05
#